data_577e1ecf44ad472d1930f9dddf82e090
#
_entry.id   577e1ecf44ad472d1930f9dddf82e090
#
_cell.length_a   1.000
_cell.length_b   1.000
_cell.length_c   1.000
_cell.angle_alpha   90.00
_cell.angle_beta   90.00
_cell.angle_gamma   90.00
#
_symmetry.space_group_name_H-M   'P 1'
#
loop_
_entity.id
_entity.type
_entity.pdbx_description
1 polymer ?
#
loop_
_entity_poly.entity_id
_entity_poly.type
_entity_poly.pdbx_seq_one_letter_code
_entity_poly.pdbx_strand_id
1 'polypeptide(L)'
;VTEEPEFLSLDDILEIHRDQIERYGGELSIRDRGLLESAVAMPQQSFGGEYLHPDIFEMAAAYAFHLAENQAFVDGNKRTGLAAAYMFLALNGYRLIEQGERLYEAMIAVGTHRLDKSGLAQVLRKCSQVDV
;
A
#
# COMPACT_ATOMS: atom_id res chain seq x y z
N VAL A 1 4.51 1.16 25.22
CA VAL A 1 5.17 0.04 24.56
C VAL A 1 4.90 0.10 23.07
N THR A 2 5.95 0.11 22.30
CA THR A 2 5.82 0.12 20.86
C THR A 2 5.88 -1.31 20.38
N GLU A 3 4.80 -1.78 19.80
CA GLU A 3 4.79 -3.10 19.21
C GLU A 3 5.42 -3.05 17.83
N GLU A 4 6.06 -4.12 17.44
CA GLU A 4 6.57 -4.23 16.08
C GLU A 4 5.41 -4.26 15.09
N PRO A 5 5.51 -3.54 13.97
CA PRO A 5 4.47 -3.61 12.94
C PRO A 5 4.33 -5.01 12.36
N GLU A 6 3.13 -5.37 12.01
CA GLU A 6 2.88 -6.59 11.25
C GLU A 6 2.88 -6.23 9.77
N PHE A 7 3.81 -6.82 9.02
CA PHE A 7 3.95 -6.54 7.59
C PHE A 7 3.21 -7.58 6.76
N LEU A 8 2.85 -7.17 5.55
CA LEU A 8 2.26 -8.07 4.57
C LEU A 8 3.37 -8.84 3.86
N SER A 9 3.13 -10.13 3.62
CA SER A 9 4.03 -10.98 2.86
C SER A 9 3.75 -10.87 1.36
N LEU A 10 4.64 -11.45 0.55
CA LEU A 10 4.40 -11.56 -0.88
C LEU A 10 3.10 -12.32 -1.15
N ASP A 11 2.85 -13.41 -0.41
CA ASP A 11 1.62 -14.19 -0.57
C ASP A 11 0.38 -13.36 -0.25
N ASP A 12 0.46 -12.52 0.77
CA ASP A 12 -0.64 -11.61 1.10
C ASP A 12 -0.94 -10.66 -0.06
N ILE A 13 0.10 -10.09 -0.66
CA ILE A 13 -0.05 -9.18 -1.79
C ILE A 13 -0.64 -9.89 -3.01
N LEU A 14 -0.21 -11.12 -3.26
CA LEU A 14 -0.76 -11.91 -4.37
C LEU A 14 -2.25 -12.22 -4.17
N GLU A 15 -2.66 -12.52 -2.94
CA GLU A 15 -4.07 -12.73 -2.63
C GLU A 15 -4.88 -11.45 -2.80
N ILE A 16 -4.35 -10.32 -2.34
CA ILE A 16 -4.99 -9.01 -2.50
C ILE A 16 -5.18 -8.70 -3.99
N HIS A 17 -4.14 -8.93 -4.78
CA HIS A 17 -4.21 -8.69 -6.23
C HIS A 17 -5.28 -9.56 -6.87
N ARG A 18 -5.31 -10.85 -6.54
CA ARG A 18 -6.32 -11.77 -7.05
C ARG A 18 -7.73 -11.26 -6.73
N ASP A 19 -7.95 -10.84 -5.48
CA ASP A 19 -9.25 -10.32 -5.05
C ASP A 19 -9.64 -9.07 -5.85
N GLN A 20 -8.71 -8.16 -6.09
CA GLN A 20 -8.98 -6.93 -6.85
C GLN A 20 -9.31 -7.23 -8.31
N ILE A 21 -8.62 -8.19 -8.92
CA ILE A 21 -8.90 -8.59 -10.30
C ILE A 21 -10.26 -9.27 -10.39
N GLU A 22 -10.61 -10.14 -9.45
CA GLU A 22 -11.91 -10.81 -9.43
C GLU A 22 -13.05 -9.82 -9.27
N ARG A 23 -12.88 -8.78 -8.45
CA ARG A 23 -13.92 -7.78 -8.18
C ARG A 23 -14.08 -6.77 -9.31
N TYR A 24 -12.97 -6.34 -9.91
CA TYR A 24 -12.98 -5.18 -10.81
C TYR A 24 -12.51 -5.49 -12.22
N GLY A 25 -12.09 -6.73 -12.48
CA GLY A 25 -11.64 -7.14 -13.80
C GLY A 25 -10.16 -6.85 -14.02
N GLY A 26 -9.67 -7.32 -15.14
CA GLY A 26 -8.29 -7.21 -15.55
C GLY A 26 -7.64 -8.57 -15.64
N GLU A 27 -6.39 -8.59 -16.07
CA GLU A 27 -5.63 -9.82 -16.23
C GLU A 27 -4.89 -10.18 -14.96
N LEU A 28 -5.05 -11.43 -14.53
CA LEU A 28 -4.36 -11.98 -13.35
C LEU A 28 -2.98 -12.47 -13.77
N SER A 29 -2.02 -11.54 -13.90
CA SER A 29 -0.65 -11.87 -14.31
C SER A 29 0.35 -10.94 -13.66
N ILE A 30 1.52 -11.50 -13.35
CA ILE A 30 2.67 -10.74 -12.89
C ILE A 30 3.47 -10.33 -14.12
N ARG A 31 3.74 -9.03 -14.26
CA ARG A 31 4.57 -8.50 -15.34
C ARG A 31 6.05 -8.61 -15.00
N ASP A 32 6.40 -8.34 -13.75
CA ASP A 32 7.80 -8.34 -13.31
C ASP A 32 7.88 -8.74 -11.85
N ARG A 33 8.32 -9.97 -11.60
CA ARG A 33 8.38 -10.50 -10.24
C ARG A 33 9.42 -9.79 -9.37
N GLY A 34 10.54 -9.38 -9.94
CA GLY A 34 11.57 -8.65 -9.19
C GLY A 34 11.06 -7.31 -8.69
N LEU A 35 10.33 -6.58 -9.54
CA LEU A 35 9.70 -5.32 -9.13
C LEU A 35 8.62 -5.54 -8.08
N LEU A 36 7.91 -6.67 -8.14
CA LEU A 36 6.91 -7.01 -7.13
C LEU A 36 7.57 -7.26 -5.78
N GLU A 37 8.62 -8.08 -5.76
CA GLU A 37 9.35 -8.38 -4.53
C GLU A 37 9.96 -7.12 -3.93
N SER A 38 10.48 -6.24 -4.76
CA SER A 38 11.01 -4.95 -4.31
C SER A 38 9.93 -4.09 -3.64
N ALA A 39 8.76 -4.00 -4.26
CA ALA A 39 7.65 -3.22 -3.70
C ALA A 39 7.19 -3.77 -2.34
N VAL A 40 7.12 -5.08 -2.20
CA VAL A 40 6.72 -5.73 -0.96
C VAL A 40 7.75 -5.51 0.15
N ALA A 41 9.03 -5.44 -0.20
CA ALA A 41 10.11 -5.25 0.77
C ALA A 41 10.25 -3.80 1.26
N MET A 42 9.85 -2.82 0.45
CA MET A 42 10.07 -1.41 0.76
C MET A 42 9.52 -0.93 2.11
N PRO A 43 8.29 -1.30 2.51
CA PRO A 43 7.76 -0.78 3.77
C PRO A 43 8.57 -1.17 5.00
N GLN A 44 9.26 -2.30 4.97
CA GLN A 44 10.02 -2.79 6.12
C GLN A 44 11.53 -2.56 6.01
N GLN A 45 11.97 -1.80 5.01
CA GLN A 45 13.37 -1.44 4.89
C GLN A 45 13.87 -0.72 6.13
N SER A 46 15.07 -1.09 6.57
CA SER A 46 15.68 -0.48 7.75
C SER A 46 17.14 -0.15 7.46
N PHE A 47 17.67 0.77 8.25
CA PHE A 47 19.07 1.15 8.17
C PHE A 47 19.52 1.52 9.58
N GLY A 48 20.64 0.94 10.04
CA GLY A 48 21.16 1.22 11.36
C GLY A 48 20.19 0.87 12.48
N GLY A 49 19.35 -0.14 12.29
CA GLY A 49 18.40 -0.59 13.28
C GLY A 49 17.08 0.18 13.32
N GLU A 50 16.90 1.14 12.40
CA GLU A 50 15.69 1.93 12.35
C GLU A 50 15.01 1.79 10.98
N TYR A 51 13.67 1.80 10.97
CA TYR A 51 12.91 1.75 9.73
C TYR A 51 13.06 3.04 8.94
N LEU A 52 13.20 2.92 7.62
CA LEU A 52 13.22 4.08 6.72
C LEU A 52 11.86 4.78 6.69
N HIS A 53 10.78 4.03 6.91
CA HIS A 53 9.44 4.57 7.02
C HIS A 53 9.06 4.47 8.50
N PRO A 54 9.21 5.56 9.28
CA PRO A 54 9.22 5.45 10.74
C PRO A 54 7.87 5.26 11.42
N ASP A 55 6.76 5.49 10.72
CA ASP A 55 5.45 5.26 11.32
C ASP A 55 4.55 4.42 10.43
N ILE A 56 3.44 3.97 11.02
CA ILE A 56 2.50 3.06 10.35
C ILE A 56 1.93 3.67 9.06
N PHE A 57 1.67 4.97 9.03
CA PHE A 57 1.08 5.62 7.86
C PHE A 57 2.09 5.74 6.72
N GLU A 58 3.35 5.99 7.05
CA GLU A 58 4.41 6.00 6.05
C GLU A 58 4.68 4.61 5.50
N MET A 59 4.60 3.58 6.34
CA MET A 59 4.71 2.20 5.89
C MET A 59 3.55 1.81 4.97
N ALA A 60 2.33 2.19 5.34
CA ALA A 60 1.15 1.94 4.50
C ALA A 60 1.28 2.66 3.16
N ALA A 61 1.74 3.91 3.17
CA ALA A 61 1.98 4.67 1.95
C ALA A 61 3.06 4.02 1.09
N ALA A 62 4.07 3.41 1.71
CA ALA A 62 5.12 2.71 0.96
C ALA A 62 4.54 1.50 0.21
N TYR A 63 3.64 0.73 0.82
CA TYR A 63 2.94 -0.34 0.10
C TYR A 63 2.19 0.23 -1.11
N ALA A 64 1.32 1.21 -0.88
CA ALA A 64 0.49 1.76 -1.94
C ALA A 64 1.32 2.39 -3.06
N PHE A 65 2.31 3.19 -2.68
CA PHE A 65 3.16 3.91 -3.62
C PHE A 65 3.99 2.96 -4.48
N HIS A 66 4.71 2.05 -3.86
CA HIS A 66 5.63 1.18 -4.61
C HIS A 66 4.89 0.13 -5.44
N LEU A 67 3.77 -0.39 -4.95
CA LEU A 67 2.95 -1.30 -5.76
C LEU A 67 2.38 -0.59 -6.98
N ALA A 68 1.97 0.68 -6.84
CA ALA A 68 1.47 1.45 -7.96
C ALA A 68 2.59 1.86 -8.93
N GLU A 69 3.70 2.37 -8.40
CA GLU A 69 4.80 2.90 -9.21
C GLU A 69 5.56 1.80 -9.96
N ASN A 70 5.83 0.68 -9.31
CA ASN A 70 6.59 -0.40 -9.94
C ASN A 70 5.83 -1.11 -11.04
N GLN A 71 4.51 -1.02 -11.03
CA GLN A 71 3.65 -1.66 -12.03
C GLN A 71 4.04 -3.11 -12.28
N ALA A 72 4.21 -3.86 -11.20
CA ALA A 72 4.70 -5.23 -11.26
C ALA A 72 3.67 -6.22 -11.80
N PHE A 73 2.38 -5.87 -11.74
CA PHE A 73 1.30 -6.65 -12.33
C PHE A 73 0.92 -6.09 -13.70
N VAL A 74 0.30 -6.91 -14.53
CA VAL A 74 -0.22 -6.44 -15.83
C VAL A 74 -1.36 -5.45 -15.59
N ASP A 75 -2.28 -5.78 -14.69
CA ASP A 75 -3.43 -4.92 -14.36
C ASP A 75 -3.59 -4.82 -12.84
N GLY A 76 -4.28 -3.77 -12.41
CA GLY A 76 -4.72 -3.63 -11.03
C GLY A 76 -3.67 -3.13 -10.05
N ASN A 77 -2.60 -2.50 -10.51
CA ASN A 77 -1.52 -2.04 -9.64
C ASN A 77 -1.98 -1.00 -8.61
N LYS A 78 -2.72 0.01 -9.03
CA LYS A 78 -3.19 1.06 -8.11
C LYS A 78 -4.20 0.52 -7.11
N ARG A 79 -5.13 -0.31 -7.58
CA ARG A 79 -6.14 -0.92 -6.71
C ARG A 79 -5.48 -1.84 -5.68
N THR A 80 -4.53 -2.64 -6.11
CA THR A 80 -3.79 -3.54 -5.22
C THR A 80 -2.97 -2.74 -4.21
N GLY A 81 -2.33 -1.66 -4.66
CA GLY A 81 -1.58 -0.78 -3.75
C GLY A 81 -2.45 -0.19 -2.66
N LEU A 82 -3.61 0.35 -3.01
CA LEU A 82 -4.52 0.92 -2.02
C LEU A 82 -5.09 -0.15 -1.09
N ALA A 83 -5.46 -1.31 -1.64
CA ALA A 83 -5.98 -2.41 -0.83
C ALA A 83 -4.93 -2.94 0.14
N ALA A 84 -3.65 -2.97 -0.28
CA ALA A 84 -2.55 -3.37 0.59
C ALA A 84 -2.37 -2.38 1.75
N ALA A 85 -2.43 -1.09 1.47
CA ALA A 85 -2.36 -0.07 2.52
C ALA A 85 -3.52 -0.23 3.51
N TYR A 86 -4.72 -0.49 3.02
CA TYR A 86 -5.90 -0.73 3.83
C TYR A 86 -5.69 -1.92 4.76
N MET A 87 -5.23 -3.03 4.21
CA MET A 87 -5.00 -4.26 4.97
C MET A 87 -3.88 -4.08 6.00
N PHE A 88 -2.77 -3.44 5.60
CA PHE A 88 -1.66 -3.18 6.51
C PHE A 88 -2.12 -2.35 7.71
N LEU A 89 -2.86 -1.28 7.46
CA LEU A 89 -3.39 -0.43 8.52
C LEU A 89 -4.30 -1.23 9.44
N ALA A 90 -5.18 -2.07 8.88
CA ALA A 90 -6.09 -2.90 9.67
C ALA A 90 -5.33 -3.87 10.58
N LEU A 91 -4.29 -4.51 10.07
CA LEU A 91 -3.45 -5.41 10.87
C LEU A 91 -2.77 -4.70 12.03
N ASN A 92 -2.56 -3.39 11.91
CA ASN A 92 -1.82 -2.61 12.89
C ASN A 92 -2.71 -1.67 13.70
N GLY A 93 -4.02 -1.92 13.71
CA GLY A 93 -4.94 -1.26 14.62
C GLY A 93 -5.60 0.01 14.09
N TYR A 94 -5.57 0.23 12.78
CA TYR A 94 -6.20 1.41 12.17
C TYR A 94 -7.18 1.00 11.09
N ARG A 95 -8.22 1.81 10.93
CA ARG A 95 -9.23 1.59 9.89
C ARG A 95 -9.29 2.81 9.00
N LEU A 96 -9.20 2.62 7.69
CA LEU A 96 -9.42 3.70 6.75
C LEU A 96 -10.91 4.01 6.66
N ILE A 97 -11.23 5.28 6.83
CA ILE A 97 -12.58 5.78 6.65
C ILE A 97 -12.63 6.41 5.27
N GLU A 98 -13.43 5.84 4.40
CA GLU A 98 -13.58 6.39 3.07
C GLU A 98 -14.33 7.71 3.11
N GLN A 99 -13.79 8.72 2.43
CA GLN A 99 -14.36 10.05 2.39
C GLN A 99 -14.59 10.43 0.93
N GLY A 100 -15.65 9.90 0.36
CA GLY A 100 -15.92 10.07 -1.04
C GLY A 100 -14.85 9.36 -1.88
N GLU A 101 -14.30 10.07 -2.83
CA GLU A 101 -13.29 9.52 -3.74
C GLU A 101 -11.87 9.95 -3.39
N ARG A 102 -11.66 10.45 -2.17
CA ARG A 102 -10.38 11.03 -1.77
C ARG A 102 -9.21 10.06 -1.92
N LEU A 103 -9.40 8.80 -1.48
CA LEU A 103 -8.34 7.79 -1.58
C LEU A 103 -8.07 7.42 -3.02
N TYR A 104 -9.11 7.28 -3.82
CA TYR A 104 -8.97 6.98 -5.23
C TYR A 104 -8.24 8.12 -5.95
N GLU A 105 -8.64 9.37 -5.69
CA GLU A 105 -8.00 10.54 -6.27
C GLU A 105 -6.52 10.63 -5.88
N ALA A 106 -6.19 10.27 -4.63
CA ALA A 106 -4.81 10.25 -4.17
C ALA A 106 -3.99 9.25 -4.98
N MET A 107 -4.53 8.06 -5.26
CA MET A 107 -3.83 7.06 -6.05
C MET A 107 -3.66 7.51 -7.51
N ILE A 108 -4.63 8.22 -8.07
CA ILE A 108 -4.50 8.84 -9.40
C ILE A 108 -3.37 9.88 -9.37
N ALA A 109 -3.32 10.69 -8.33
CA ALA A 109 -2.29 11.72 -8.18
C ALA A 109 -0.89 11.11 -8.05
N VAL A 110 -0.76 9.98 -7.37
CA VAL A 110 0.50 9.22 -7.33
C VAL A 110 0.89 8.77 -8.75
N GLY A 111 -0.05 8.18 -9.47
CA GLY A 111 0.21 7.67 -10.81
C GLY A 111 0.56 8.74 -11.83
N THR A 112 0.13 9.97 -11.60
CA THR A 112 0.43 11.11 -12.47
C THR A 112 1.55 12.01 -11.91
N HIS A 113 2.26 11.52 -10.90
CA HIS A 113 3.41 12.19 -10.27
C HIS A 113 3.07 13.57 -9.67
N ARG A 114 1.83 13.75 -9.22
CA ARG A 114 1.37 14.96 -8.54
C ARG A 114 1.35 14.80 -7.03
N LEU A 115 1.50 13.58 -6.53
CA LEU A 115 1.54 13.29 -5.10
C LEU A 115 2.66 12.29 -4.86
N ASP A 116 3.56 12.62 -3.95
CA ASP A 116 4.65 11.73 -3.58
C ASP A 116 4.26 10.80 -2.44
N LYS A 117 5.18 9.93 -2.04
CA LYS A 117 4.93 8.95 -0.98
C LYS A 117 4.60 9.63 0.35
N SER A 118 5.32 10.70 0.68
CA SER A 118 5.08 11.45 1.91
C SER A 118 3.70 12.09 1.90
N GLY A 119 3.29 12.66 0.78
CA GLY A 119 1.94 13.22 0.61
C GLY A 119 0.86 12.17 0.75
N LEU A 120 1.09 10.98 0.19
CA LEU A 120 0.16 9.87 0.32
C LEU A 120 0.01 9.45 1.79
N ALA A 121 1.12 9.41 2.54
CA ALA A 121 1.08 9.11 3.97
C ALA A 121 0.19 10.09 4.73
N GLN A 122 0.24 11.37 4.39
CA GLN A 122 -0.61 12.39 5.00
C GLN A 122 -2.09 12.14 4.71
N VAL A 123 -2.42 11.76 3.47
CA VAL A 123 -3.80 11.45 3.11
C VAL A 123 -4.29 10.23 3.90
N LEU A 124 -3.48 9.18 3.98
CA LEU A 124 -3.85 7.98 4.73
C LEU A 124 -4.06 8.29 6.21
N ARG A 125 -3.19 9.11 6.79
CA ARG A 125 -3.33 9.53 8.19
C ARG A 125 -4.66 10.24 8.43
N LYS A 126 -5.02 11.18 7.56
CA LYS A 126 -6.25 11.95 7.69
C LYS A 126 -7.51 11.09 7.50
N CYS A 127 -7.39 10.03 6.73
CA CYS A 127 -8.53 9.14 6.45
C CYS A 127 -8.61 7.95 7.40
N SER A 128 -7.76 7.90 8.44
CA SER A 128 -7.70 6.75 9.34
C SER A 128 -8.29 7.07 10.70
N GLN A 129 -8.80 6.03 11.36
CA GLN A 129 -9.22 6.06 12.76
C GLN A 129 -8.63 4.85 13.46
N VAL A 130 -8.37 5.00 14.76
CA VAL A 130 -7.98 3.87 15.59
C VAL A 130 -9.14 2.88 15.63
N ASP A 131 -8.85 1.63 15.36
CA ASP A 131 -9.86 0.58 15.38
C ASP A 131 -9.90 -0.02 16.79
N VAL A 132 -10.93 0.34 17.52
CA VAL A 132 -11.15 -0.12 18.92
C VAL A 132 -12.20 -1.19 19.00
#